data_6cf88187d629db1babf8ae8cba9313e0
#
_entry.id   6cf88187d629db1babf8ae8cba9313e0
#
_cell.length_a   1.000
_cell.length_b   1.000
_cell.length_c   1.000
_cell.angle_alpha   90.00
_cell.angle_beta   90.00
_cell.angle_gamma   90.00
#
_symmetry.space_group_name_H-M   'P 1'
#
loop_
_entity.id
_entity.type
_entity.pdbx_description
1 polymer ?
#
loop_
_entity_poly.entity_id
_entity_poly.type
_entity_poly.pdbx_seq_one_letter_code
_entity_poly.pdbx_strand_id
1 'polypeptide(L)'
;AELTLEDARHIAATSRFTLASTIGLNRPDFAQVFGELFALEEIPDFGVLIARVEASPDFLRFASEARLKQAQLNLAESRRRGDLRASVGMRHFQQGNDAALVAGISLPLFSNARAEPAIASASAKLALVDRQRRAVLLKARAQLFAYYQEMEHARHVVTTLDTQLIPELERALAQTEDAWRRGRYSFLEWSEVQKRLLDARLKRID
;
A
#
# COMPACT_ATOMS: atom_id res chain seq x y z
N ALA A 1 -10.98 36.02 -5.81
CA ALA A 1 -11.95 35.58 -4.80
C ALA A 1 -13.01 34.63 -5.35
N GLU A 2 -13.70 34.96 -6.47
CA GLU A 2 -14.72 34.06 -7.05
C GLU A 2 -14.12 32.76 -7.57
N LEU A 3 -13.04 32.81 -8.34
CA LEU A 3 -12.34 31.65 -8.85
C LEU A 3 -11.85 30.73 -7.71
N THR A 4 -11.30 31.30 -6.65
CA THR A 4 -10.80 30.52 -5.50
C THR A 4 -11.95 29.81 -4.75
N LEU A 5 -13.13 30.43 -4.69
CA LEU A 5 -14.31 29.80 -4.11
C LEU A 5 -14.84 28.66 -4.99
N GLU A 6 -14.81 28.84 -6.31
CA GLU A 6 -15.22 27.82 -7.26
C GLU A 6 -14.28 26.62 -7.23
N ASP A 7 -12.97 26.84 -7.20
CA ASP A 7 -11.97 25.80 -7.02
C ASP A 7 -12.20 25.00 -5.72
N ALA A 8 -12.44 25.69 -4.61
CA ALA A 8 -12.72 25.03 -3.34
C ALA A 8 -14.00 24.16 -3.39
N ARG A 9 -15.04 24.60 -4.12
CA ARG A 9 -16.26 23.80 -4.33
C ARG A 9 -15.99 22.53 -5.15
N HIS A 10 -15.19 22.64 -6.22
CA HIS A 10 -14.79 21.49 -7.03
C HIS A 10 -13.97 20.48 -6.23
N ILE A 11 -13.00 20.96 -5.43
CA ILE A 11 -12.21 20.11 -4.54
C ILE A 11 -13.12 19.41 -3.54
N ALA A 12 -14.05 20.12 -2.90
CA ALA A 12 -14.99 19.52 -1.96
C ALA A 12 -15.90 18.47 -2.61
N ALA A 13 -16.38 18.71 -3.83
CA ALA A 13 -17.20 17.76 -4.57
C ALA A 13 -16.40 16.49 -4.93
N THR A 14 -15.16 16.64 -5.41
CA THR A 14 -14.25 15.53 -5.73
C THR A 14 -13.92 14.72 -4.48
N SER A 15 -13.61 15.38 -3.36
CA SER A 15 -13.28 14.72 -2.09
C SER A 15 -14.47 13.93 -1.54
N ARG A 16 -15.71 14.44 -1.65
CA ARG A 16 -16.94 13.70 -1.28
C ARG A 16 -17.11 12.44 -2.12
N PHE A 17 -16.86 12.53 -3.43
CA PHE A 17 -16.98 11.39 -4.33
C PHE A 17 -15.92 10.33 -4.02
N THR A 18 -14.69 10.77 -3.75
CA THR A 18 -13.58 9.88 -3.35
C THR A 18 -13.90 9.17 -2.03
N LEU A 19 -14.41 9.90 -1.04
CA LEU A 19 -14.82 9.30 0.23
C LEU A 19 -15.94 8.28 0.03
N ALA A 20 -16.97 8.62 -0.74
CA ALA A 20 -18.07 7.70 -1.06
C ALA A 20 -17.54 6.40 -1.69
N SER A 21 -16.64 6.51 -2.68
CA SER A 21 -16.04 5.34 -3.33
C SER A 21 -15.19 4.50 -2.36
N THR A 22 -14.49 5.13 -1.42
CA THR A 22 -13.65 4.44 -0.42
C THR A 22 -14.49 3.60 0.55
N ILE A 23 -15.70 4.07 0.89
CA ILE A 23 -16.64 3.34 1.74
C ILE A 23 -17.60 2.43 0.95
N GLY A 24 -17.39 2.27 -0.35
CA GLY A 24 -18.14 1.36 -1.21
C GLY A 24 -19.47 1.92 -1.75
N LEU A 25 -19.70 3.22 -1.69
CA LEU A 25 -20.86 3.88 -2.26
C LEU A 25 -20.59 4.36 -3.69
N ASN A 26 -21.54 4.17 -4.59
CA ASN A 26 -21.44 4.65 -5.98
C ASN A 26 -21.60 6.18 -6.13
N ARG A 27 -22.20 6.83 -5.14
CA ARG A 27 -22.39 8.30 -5.05
C ARG A 27 -22.34 8.74 -3.60
N PRO A 28 -21.95 10.00 -3.33
CA PRO A 28 -22.06 10.55 -1.99
C PRO A 28 -23.55 10.69 -1.60
N ASP A 29 -23.99 9.91 -0.60
CA ASP A 29 -25.33 9.96 0.00
C ASP A 29 -25.32 10.74 1.33
N PHE A 30 -24.37 11.66 1.47
CA PHE A 30 -24.19 12.50 2.63
C PHE A 30 -23.93 13.96 2.24
N ALA A 31 -24.54 14.89 2.95
CA ALA A 31 -24.38 16.32 2.70
C ALA A 31 -23.12 16.87 3.37
N GLN A 32 -22.78 16.38 4.56
CA GLN A 32 -21.65 16.84 5.37
C GLN A 32 -20.94 15.68 6.02
N VAL A 33 -19.65 15.86 6.27
CA VAL A 33 -18.80 14.96 7.05
C VAL A 33 -18.47 15.69 8.35
N PHE A 34 -18.68 15.03 9.48
CA PHE A 34 -18.37 15.56 10.79
C PHE A 34 -17.11 14.86 11.32
N GLY A 35 -16.23 15.61 11.93
CA GLY A 35 -15.01 15.13 12.55
C GLY A 35 -14.23 16.29 13.18
N GLU A 36 -13.40 15.96 14.16
CA GLU A 36 -12.49 16.93 14.77
C GLU A 36 -11.19 16.97 13.98
N LEU A 37 -11.14 17.83 12.96
CA LEU A 37 -10.01 17.95 12.03
C LEU A 37 -8.67 18.25 12.75
N PHE A 38 -8.72 18.93 13.88
CA PHE A 38 -7.54 19.38 14.64
C PHE A 38 -7.25 18.55 15.91
N ALA A 39 -8.01 17.48 16.16
CA ALA A 39 -7.68 16.50 17.19
C ALA A 39 -6.58 15.58 16.68
N LEU A 40 -5.33 16.01 16.80
CA LEU A 40 -4.18 15.23 16.34
C LEU A 40 -3.86 14.15 17.36
N GLU A 41 -4.13 12.88 17.00
CA GLU A 41 -3.71 11.73 17.81
C GLU A 41 -2.17 11.63 17.84
N GLU A 42 -1.65 10.98 18.89
CA GLU A 42 -0.22 10.68 18.94
C GLU A 42 0.17 9.69 17.85
N ILE A 43 1.23 10.03 17.12
CA ILE A 43 1.78 9.15 16.08
C ILE A 43 2.49 8.00 16.78
N PRO A 44 2.11 6.74 16.54
CA PRO A 44 2.80 5.60 17.11
C PRO A 44 4.27 5.57 16.70
N ASP A 45 5.14 5.01 17.56
CA ASP A 45 6.56 4.82 17.24
C ASP A 45 6.75 4.08 15.91
N PHE A 46 7.76 4.48 15.15
CA PHE A 46 8.05 3.91 13.82
C PHE A 46 8.25 2.39 13.87
N GLY A 47 8.85 1.86 14.96
CA GLY A 47 9.03 0.42 15.16
C GLY A 47 7.69 -0.34 15.27
N VAL A 48 6.68 0.27 15.90
CA VAL A 48 5.34 -0.29 16.00
C VAL A 48 4.66 -0.31 14.63
N LEU A 49 4.83 0.75 13.85
CA LEU A 49 4.24 0.85 12.51
C LEU A 49 4.85 -0.18 11.56
N ILE A 50 6.17 -0.37 11.58
CA ILE A 50 6.84 -1.36 10.73
C ILE A 50 6.44 -2.80 11.08
N ALA A 51 6.26 -3.10 12.38
CA ALA A 51 5.77 -4.40 12.81
C ALA A 51 4.35 -4.69 12.28
N ARG A 52 3.47 -3.68 12.21
CA ARG A 52 2.14 -3.82 11.60
C ARG A 52 2.22 -4.10 10.10
N VAL A 53 3.17 -3.47 9.39
CA VAL A 53 3.40 -3.74 7.96
C VAL A 53 3.83 -5.20 7.77
N GLU A 54 4.74 -5.71 8.58
CA GLU A 54 5.20 -7.11 8.51
C GLU A 54 4.10 -8.13 8.83
N ALA A 55 3.14 -7.76 9.67
CA ALA A 55 1.96 -8.57 10.00
C ALA A 55 0.79 -8.40 8.99
N SER A 56 0.91 -7.53 8.01
CA SER A 56 -0.15 -7.26 7.05
C SER A 56 -0.41 -8.46 6.12
N PRO A 57 -1.63 -8.61 5.59
CA PRO A 57 -1.97 -9.68 4.63
C PRO A 57 -1.05 -9.71 3.41
N ASP A 58 -0.60 -8.55 2.95
CA ASP A 58 0.31 -8.42 1.81
C ASP A 58 1.68 -9.06 2.07
N PHE A 59 2.15 -9.03 3.32
CA PHE A 59 3.37 -9.72 3.72
C PHE A 59 3.14 -11.21 4.01
N LEU A 60 2.01 -11.56 4.61
CA LEU A 60 1.66 -12.95 4.92
C LEU A 60 1.50 -13.80 3.65
N ARG A 61 1.13 -13.21 2.52
CA ARG A 61 1.07 -13.91 1.22
C ARG A 61 2.41 -14.53 0.81
N PHE A 62 3.55 -13.90 1.15
CA PHE A 62 4.87 -14.47 0.85
C PHE A 62 5.13 -15.81 1.53
N ALA A 63 4.59 -16.00 2.74
CA ALA A 63 4.68 -17.31 3.42
C ALA A 63 3.88 -18.39 2.68
N SER A 64 2.73 -18.04 2.11
CA SER A 64 1.91 -18.94 1.31
C SER A 64 2.57 -19.25 -0.04
N GLU A 65 3.16 -18.23 -0.68
CA GLU A 65 3.90 -18.40 -1.93
C GLU A 65 5.15 -19.28 -1.73
N ALA A 66 5.90 -19.07 -0.65
CA ALA A 66 7.05 -19.92 -0.31
C ALA A 66 6.64 -21.38 -0.13
N ARG A 67 5.52 -21.65 0.57
CA ARG A 67 4.97 -23.03 0.72
C ARG A 67 4.60 -23.64 -0.63
N LEU A 68 3.97 -22.85 -1.53
CA LEU A 68 3.65 -23.30 -2.88
C LEU A 68 4.92 -23.65 -3.67
N LYS A 69 5.94 -22.77 -3.64
CA LYS A 69 7.21 -23.03 -4.34
C LYS A 69 7.97 -24.23 -3.76
N GLN A 70 7.92 -24.41 -2.44
CA GLN A 70 8.47 -25.60 -1.79
C GLN A 70 7.76 -26.89 -2.25
N ALA A 71 6.43 -26.89 -2.34
CA ALA A 71 5.68 -28.03 -2.85
C ALA A 71 6.01 -28.32 -4.33
N GLN A 72 6.22 -27.26 -5.14
CA GLN A 72 6.67 -27.41 -6.54
C GLN A 72 8.09 -27.99 -6.63
N LEU A 73 8.99 -27.63 -5.73
CA LEU A 73 10.32 -28.20 -5.65
C LEU A 73 10.23 -29.69 -5.27
N ASN A 74 9.47 -30.06 -4.24
CA ASN A 74 9.27 -31.44 -3.83
C ASN A 74 8.67 -32.27 -4.98
N LEU A 75 7.74 -31.70 -5.76
CA LEU A 75 7.19 -32.34 -6.95
C LEU A 75 8.27 -32.56 -8.04
N ALA A 76 9.13 -31.55 -8.27
CA ALA A 76 10.23 -31.70 -9.23
C ALA A 76 11.24 -32.79 -8.77
N GLU A 77 11.53 -32.87 -7.48
CA GLU A 77 12.40 -33.88 -6.88
C GLU A 77 11.80 -35.28 -6.95
N SER A 78 10.48 -35.41 -6.77
CA SER A 78 9.82 -36.73 -6.88
C SER A 78 9.97 -37.33 -8.28
N ARG A 79 10.07 -36.49 -9.33
CA ARG A 79 10.28 -36.92 -10.71
C ARG A 79 11.67 -37.52 -10.99
N ARG A 80 12.61 -37.43 -10.05
CA ARG A 80 13.87 -38.22 -10.10
C ARG A 80 13.60 -39.70 -10.08
N ARG A 81 12.56 -40.12 -9.35
CA ARG A 81 12.09 -41.52 -9.32
C ARG A 81 11.14 -41.67 -10.50
N GLY A 82 11.58 -42.44 -11.50
CA GLY A 82 10.71 -42.70 -12.65
C GLY A 82 9.46 -43.48 -12.25
N ASP A 83 8.34 -43.16 -12.85
CA ASP A 83 7.10 -43.90 -12.60
C ASP A 83 7.15 -45.28 -13.22
N LEU A 84 7.02 -46.32 -12.40
CA LEU A 84 6.82 -47.70 -12.86
C LEU A 84 5.38 -47.81 -13.39
N ARG A 85 5.23 -48.14 -14.68
CA ARG A 85 3.94 -48.45 -15.27
C ARG A 85 3.81 -49.95 -15.55
N ALA A 86 2.80 -50.54 -14.97
CA ALA A 86 2.36 -51.88 -15.30
C ALA A 86 1.09 -51.80 -16.14
N SER A 87 1.00 -52.55 -17.21
CA SER A 87 -0.19 -52.64 -18.06
C SER A 87 -0.52 -54.10 -18.33
N VAL A 88 -1.83 -54.39 -18.29
CA VAL A 88 -2.37 -55.70 -18.68
C VAL A 88 -3.50 -55.42 -19.67
N GLY A 89 -3.53 -56.12 -20.78
CA GLY A 89 -4.53 -55.94 -21.82
C GLY A 89 -4.74 -57.21 -22.63
N MET A 90 -5.85 -57.28 -23.31
CA MET A 90 -6.17 -58.27 -24.31
C MET A 90 -6.06 -57.65 -25.70
N ARG A 91 -5.36 -58.34 -26.60
CA ARG A 91 -5.27 -57.96 -28.01
C ARG A 91 -5.94 -59.02 -28.86
N HIS A 92 -6.93 -58.64 -29.64
CA HIS A 92 -7.59 -59.50 -30.61
C HIS A 92 -7.04 -59.22 -32.03
N PHE A 93 -6.69 -60.27 -32.76
CA PHE A 93 -6.18 -60.21 -34.12
C PHE A 93 -7.27 -60.58 -35.10
N GLN A 94 -7.74 -59.65 -35.94
CA GLN A 94 -8.82 -59.86 -36.89
C GLN A 94 -8.47 -60.86 -38.00
N GLN A 95 -7.22 -61.01 -38.38
CA GLN A 95 -6.75 -61.86 -39.47
C GLN A 95 -6.69 -63.38 -39.15
N GLY A 96 -6.80 -63.76 -37.88
CA GLY A 96 -6.76 -65.15 -37.46
C GLY A 96 -7.79 -65.55 -36.41
N ASN A 97 -8.67 -64.61 -36.03
CA ASN A 97 -9.60 -64.74 -34.90
C ASN A 97 -8.91 -65.18 -33.56
N ASP A 98 -7.61 -64.83 -33.45
CA ASP A 98 -6.81 -65.16 -32.26
C ASP A 98 -6.86 -64.06 -31.20
N ALA A 99 -6.81 -64.42 -29.93
CA ALA A 99 -6.72 -63.50 -28.82
C ALA A 99 -5.43 -63.74 -28.02
N ALA A 100 -4.71 -62.67 -27.71
CA ALA A 100 -3.52 -62.72 -26.88
C ALA A 100 -3.67 -61.86 -25.61
N LEU A 101 -3.21 -62.36 -24.49
CA LEU A 101 -3.04 -61.59 -23.28
C LEU A 101 -1.68 -60.88 -23.35
N VAL A 102 -1.67 -59.56 -23.15
CA VAL A 102 -0.43 -58.76 -23.17
C VAL A 102 -0.22 -58.17 -21.79
N ALA A 103 0.91 -58.43 -21.19
CA ALA A 103 1.37 -57.78 -19.99
C ALA A 103 2.65 -56.99 -20.30
N GLY A 104 2.73 -55.76 -19.79
CA GLY A 104 3.89 -54.92 -20.01
C GLY A 104 4.28 -54.16 -18.74
N ILE A 105 5.60 -54.01 -18.53
CA ILE A 105 6.18 -53.15 -17.49
C ILE A 105 7.05 -52.15 -18.20
N SER A 106 6.85 -50.85 -17.90
CA SER A 106 7.66 -49.75 -18.41
C SER A 106 8.31 -49.00 -17.28
N LEU A 107 9.65 -48.93 -17.32
CA LEU A 107 10.45 -48.16 -16.39
C LEU A 107 11.26 -47.11 -17.18
N PRO A 108 11.08 -45.80 -16.93
CA PRO A 108 11.86 -44.77 -17.61
C PRO A 108 13.29 -44.79 -17.09
N LEU A 109 14.27 -45.01 -17.99
CA LEU A 109 15.69 -44.88 -17.69
C LEU A 109 16.12 -43.45 -17.74
N PHE A 110 17.13 -43.05 -16.96
CA PHE A 110 17.71 -41.69 -16.89
C PHE A 110 16.72 -40.59 -16.41
N SER A 111 15.72 -40.94 -15.62
CA SER A 111 14.76 -40.00 -15.03
C SER A 111 15.45 -38.94 -14.17
N ASN A 112 16.55 -39.28 -13.48
CA ASN A 112 17.33 -38.37 -12.65
C ASN A 112 17.90 -37.18 -13.48
N ALA A 113 18.63 -37.48 -14.57
CA ALA A 113 19.21 -36.45 -15.43
C ALA A 113 18.14 -35.54 -16.09
N ARG A 114 16.99 -36.13 -16.42
CA ARG A 114 15.84 -35.35 -16.99
C ARG A 114 15.14 -34.47 -15.96
N ALA A 115 15.15 -34.81 -14.68
CA ALA A 115 14.54 -34.04 -13.62
C ALA A 115 15.40 -32.83 -13.16
N GLU A 116 16.72 -32.89 -13.34
CA GLU A 116 17.66 -31.92 -12.81
C GLU A 116 17.40 -30.48 -13.24
N PRO A 117 17.12 -30.16 -14.51
CA PRO A 117 16.79 -28.78 -14.91
C PRO A 117 15.50 -28.25 -14.26
N ALA A 118 14.51 -29.13 -14.07
CA ALA A 118 13.26 -28.77 -13.41
C ALA A 118 13.47 -28.49 -11.91
N ILE A 119 14.31 -29.24 -11.24
CA ILE A 119 14.69 -29.06 -9.84
C ILE A 119 15.47 -27.73 -9.68
N ALA A 120 16.47 -27.49 -10.53
CA ALA A 120 17.23 -26.26 -10.52
C ALA A 120 16.32 -25.03 -10.73
N SER A 121 15.38 -25.10 -11.66
CA SER A 121 14.39 -24.05 -11.90
C SER A 121 13.47 -23.85 -10.68
N ALA A 122 12.97 -24.91 -10.06
CA ALA A 122 12.09 -24.84 -8.90
C ALA A 122 12.81 -24.28 -7.67
N SER A 123 14.06 -24.70 -7.41
CA SER A 123 14.89 -24.19 -6.31
C SER A 123 15.21 -22.69 -6.50
N ALA A 124 15.54 -22.27 -7.72
CA ALA A 124 15.75 -20.86 -8.04
C ALA A 124 14.49 -20.01 -7.82
N LYS A 125 13.32 -20.55 -8.19
CA LYS A 125 12.03 -19.86 -7.94
C LYS A 125 11.71 -19.74 -6.45
N LEU A 126 12.02 -20.75 -5.65
CA LEU A 126 11.88 -20.68 -4.19
C LEU A 126 12.81 -19.61 -3.59
N ALA A 127 14.08 -19.60 -3.99
CA ALA A 127 15.03 -18.59 -3.54
C ALA A 127 14.64 -17.16 -3.97
N LEU A 128 13.94 -17.01 -5.11
CA LEU A 128 13.45 -15.72 -5.59
C LEU A 128 12.38 -15.13 -4.67
N VAL A 129 11.47 -15.96 -4.13
CA VAL A 129 10.41 -15.49 -3.20
C VAL A 129 11.01 -14.78 -1.98
N ASP A 130 12.06 -15.33 -1.41
CA ASP A 130 12.77 -14.74 -0.26
C ASP A 130 13.40 -13.38 -0.61
N ARG A 131 14.00 -13.28 -1.78
CA ARG A 131 14.60 -12.03 -2.27
C ARG A 131 13.53 -10.97 -2.56
N GLN A 132 12.42 -11.37 -3.16
CA GLN A 132 11.29 -10.48 -3.43
C GLN A 132 10.67 -9.97 -2.13
N ARG A 133 10.45 -10.86 -1.13
CA ARG A 133 9.97 -10.46 0.20
C ARG A 133 10.87 -9.40 0.82
N ARG A 134 12.19 -9.61 0.82
CA ARG A 134 13.15 -8.63 1.37
C ARG A 134 13.11 -7.30 0.61
N ALA A 135 13.06 -7.32 -0.71
CA ALA A 135 13.00 -6.12 -1.53
C ALA A 135 11.72 -5.31 -1.27
N VAL A 136 10.56 -5.99 -1.19
CA VAL A 136 9.27 -5.35 -0.88
C VAL A 136 9.28 -4.78 0.54
N LEU A 137 9.86 -5.49 1.52
CA LEU A 137 9.98 -4.98 2.89
C LEU A 137 10.84 -3.72 2.97
N LEU A 138 12.00 -3.71 2.31
CA LEU A 138 12.86 -2.53 2.27
C LEU A 138 12.15 -1.32 1.63
N LYS A 139 11.45 -1.55 0.52
CA LYS A 139 10.66 -0.50 -0.13
C LYS A 139 9.53 0.01 0.76
N ALA A 140 8.77 -0.89 1.37
CA ALA A 140 7.68 -0.53 2.28
C ALA A 140 8.20 0.25 3.49
N ARG A 141 9.34 -0.17 4.05
CA ARG A 141 10.00 0.54 5.17
C ARG A 141 10.42 1.95 4.79
N ALA A 142 11.01 2.13 3.61
CA ALA A 142 11.41 3.45 3.13
C ALA A 142 10.21 4.37 2.88
N GLN A 143 9.14 3.86 2.27
CA GLN A 143 7.91 4.61 2.05
C GLN A 143 7.22 4.97 3.37
N LEU A 144 7.10 4.00 4.29
CA LEU A 144 6.53 4.25 5.61
C LEU A 144 7.33 5.32 6.37
N PHE A 145 8.66 5.29 6.28
CA PHE A 145 9.50 6.30 6.91
C PHE A 145 9.26 7.69 6.33
N ALA A 146 9.11 7.79 5.00
CA ALA A 146 8.77 9.07 4.36
C ALA A 146 7.43 9.63 4.86
N TYR A 147 6.38 8.80 4.90
CA TYR A 147 5.08 9.22 5.44
C TYR A 147 5.13 9.54 6.93
N TYR A 148 5.90 8.79 7.71
CA TYR A 148 6.11 9.07 9.13
C TYR A 148 6.72 10.46 9.33
N GLN A 149 7.76 10.80 8.57
CA GLN A 149 8.40 12.12 8.64
C GLN A 149 7.46 13.24 8.16
N GLU A 150 6.65 12.98 7.14
CA GLU A 150 5.66 13.95 6.67
C GLU A 150 4.58 14.22 7.73
N MET A 151 4.08 13.17 8.40
CA MET A 151 3.13 13.32 9.51
C MET A 151 3.72 14.06 10.71
N GLU A 152 4.96 13.74 11.10
CA GLU A 152 5.68 14.45 12.17
C GLU A 152 5.86 15.94 11.84
N HIS A 153 6.25 16.22 10.59
CA HIS A 153 6.39 17.59 10.12
C HIS A 153 5.05 18.34 10.13
N ALA A 154 4.01 17.76 9.56
CA ALA A 154 2.67 18.36 9.53
C ALA A 154 2.15 18.65 10.94
N ARG A 155 2.30 17.70 11.87
CA ARG A 155 1.94 17.88 13.27
C ARG A 155 2.71 19.04 13.91
N HIS A 156 4.01 19.13 13.67
CA HIS A 156 4.83 20.23 14.17
C HIS A 156 4.36 21.59 13.62
N VAL A 157 4.07 21.65 12.31
CA VAL A 157 3.57 22.87 11.66
C VAL A 157 2.24 23.31 12.28
N VAL A 158 1.26 22.41 12.41
CA VAL A 158 -0.05 22.72 13.01
C VAL A 158 0.12 23.19 14.45
N THR A 159 0.92 22.48 15.25
CA THR A 159 1.17 22.87 16.66
C THR A 159 1.80 24.27 16.76
N THR A 160 2.78 24.58 15.90
CA THR A 160 3.44 25.89 15.87
C THR A 160 2.47 26.99 15.43
N LEU A 161 1.65 26.72 14.43
CA LEU A 161 0.61 27.66 13.99
C LEU A 161 -0.39 27.97 15.10
N ASP A 162 -0.88 26.95 15.80
CA ASP A 162 -1.92 27.09 16.83
C ASP A 162 -1.40 27.72 18.11
N THR A 163 -0.19 27.37 18.54
CA THR A 163 0.32 27.81 19.84
C THR A 163 1.12 29.10 19.78
N GLN A 164 1.67 29.45 18.62
CA GLN A 164 2.57 30.60 18.49
C GLN A 164 2.10 31.61 17.42
N LEU A 165 2.07 31.21 16.16
CA LEU A 165 1.95 32.17 15.05
C LEU A 165 0.56 32.82 14.97
N ILE A 166 -0.52 32.05 15.03
CA ILE A 166 -1.88 32.59 14.94
C ILE A 166 -2.18 33.52 16.11
N PRO A 167 -1.91 33.17 17.39
CA PRO A 167 -2.13 34.08 18.51
C PRO A 167 -1.29 35.37 18.44
N GLU A 168 -0.06 35.29 17.91
CA GLU A 168 0.76 36.47 17.70
C GLU A 168 0.21 37.38 16.61
N LEU A 169 -0.24 36.81 15.49
CA LEU A 169 -0.85 37.56 14.40
C LEU A 169 -2.20 38.19 14.82
N GLU A 170 -3.00 37.52 15.63
CA GLU A 170 -4.25 38.07 16.17
C GLU A 170 -3.99 39.28 17.09
N ARG A 171 -2.98 39.20 17.95
CA ARG A 171 -2.53 40.32 18.76
C ARG A 171 -2.01 41.49 17.92
N ALA A 172 -1.17 41.16 16.92
CA ALA A 172 -0.65 42.17 15.98
C ALA A 172 -1.78 42.83 15.18
N LEU A 173 -2.79 42.07 14.75
CA LEU A 173 -3.94 42.59 14.03
C LEU A 173 -4.73 43.57 14.89
N ALA A 174 -5.00 43.26 16.13
CA ALA A 174 -5.71 44.14 17.07
C ALA A 174 -4.93 45.47 17.31
N GLN A 175 -3.61 45.39 17.46
CA GLN A 175 -2.75 46.55 17.66
C GLN A 175 -2.65 47.42 16.41
N THR A 176 -2.53 46.81 15.22
CA THR A 176 -2.48 47.57 13.96
C THR A 176 -3.82 48.18 13.59
N GLU A 177 -4.94 47.54 13.93
CA GLU A 177 -6.28 48.10 13.75
C GLU A 177 -6.48 49.36 14.62
N ASP A 178 -6.09 49.31 15.91
CA ASP A 178 -6.16 50.45 16.81
C ASP A 178 -5.26 51.61 16.32
N ALA A 179 -4.04 51.29 15.87
CA ALA A 179 -3.10 52.27 15.34
C ALA A 179 -3.64 52.93 14.03
N TRP A 180 -4.25 52.14 13.15
CA TRP A 180 -4.89 52.63 11.93
C TRP A 180 -6.08 53.56 12.24
N ARG A 181 -6.98 53.15 13.14
CA ARG A 181 -8.11 53.99 13.59
C ARG A 181 -7.67 55.32 14.19
N ARG A 182 -6.50 55.38 14.80
CA ARG A 182 -5.90 56.63 15.32
C ARG A 182 -5.04 57.36 14.30
N GLY A 183 -5.02 56.96 13.03
CA GLY A 183 -4.28 57.58 11.95
C GLY A 183 -2.74 57.42 12.03
N ARG A 184 -2.22 56.48 12.86
CA ARG A 184 -0.79 56.24 13.04
C ARG A 184 -0.23 55.25 12.01
N TYR A 185 -1.07 54.34 11.54
CA TYR A 185 -0.75 53.34 10.53
C TYR A 185 -1.60 53.55 9.28
N SER A 186 -1.04 53.15 8.13
CA SER A 186 -1.74 53.15 6.85
C SER A 186 -2.71 51.96 6.74
N PHE A 187 -3.69 52.07 5.87
CA PHE A 187 -4.57 50.95 5.52
C PHE A 187 -3.79 49.76 4.98
N LEU A 188 -2.68 50.01 4.28
CA LEU A 188 -1.85 48.96 3.71
C LEU A 188 -1.18 48.09 4.80
N GLU A 189 -0.64 48.75 5.85
CA GLU A 189 0.00 48.03 6.98
C GLU A 189 -1.01 47.15 7.73
N TRP A 190 -2.19 47.66 8.00
CA TRP A 190 -3.27 46.90 8.61
C TRP A 190 -3.72 45.71 7.73
N SER A 191 -3.94 45.95 6.43
CA SER A 191 -4.41 44.92 5.50
C SER A 191 -3.37 43.81 5.28
N GLU A 192 -2.06 44.12 5.38
CA GLU A 192 -0.98 43.11 5.29
C GLU A 192 -1.01 42.17 6.49
N VAL A 193 -1.20 42.65 7.70
CA VAL A 193 -1.33 41.80 8.89
C VAL A 193 -2.56 40.91 8.80
N GLN A 194 -3.69 41.46 8.35
CA GLN A 194 -4.91 40.70 8.11
C GLN A 194 -4.69 39.57 7.10
N LYS A 195 -3.98 39.86 6.01
CA LYS A 195 -3.63 38.85 5.00
C LYS A 195 -2.75 37.78 5.58
N ARG A 196 -1.70 38.12 6.34
CA ARG A 196 -0.82 37.14 7.00
C ARG A 196 -1.58 36.21 7.96
N LEU A 197 -2.54 36.74 8.72
CA LEU A 197 -3.39 35.93 9.58
C LEU A 197 -4.26 34.95 8.78
N LEU A 198 -4.83 35.42 7.67
CA LEU A 198 -5.61 34.58 6.78
C LEU A 198 -4.75 33.46 6.16
N ASP A 199 -3.56 33.81 5.66
CA ASP A 199 -2.62 32.86 5.08
C ASP A 199 -2.17 31.80 6.13
N ALA A 200 -1.94 32.22 7.39
CA ALA A 200 -1.61 31.29 8.48
C ALA A 200 -2.77 30.34 8.80
N ARG A 201 -4.02 30.85 8.81
CA ARG A 201 -5.21 30.01 9.04
C ARG A 201 -5.48 29.04 7.90
N LEU A 202 -5.23 29.44 6.64
CA LEU A 202 -5.32 28.55 5.48
C LEU A 202 -4.27 27.47 5.55
N LYS A 203 -3.02 27.84 5.84
CA LYS A 203 -1.91 26.86 5.98
C LYS A 203 -2.13 25.86 7.11
N ARG A 204 -2.94 26.16 8.10
CA ARG A 204 -3.32 25.23 9.16
C ARG A 204 -4.24 24.10 8.65
N ILE A 205 -5.01 24.38 7.60
CA ILE A 205 -6.00 23.45 7.02
C ILE A 205 -5.36 22.57 5.94
N ASP A 206 -4.37 23.10 5.20
CA ASP A 206 -3.62 22.41 4.15
C ASP A 206 -2.62 21.39 4.74
#